data_bd235086921889059a7eeda2434ef316
#
_entry.id   bd235086921889059a7eeda2434ef316
#
_cell.length_a   1.000
_cell.length_b   1.000
_cell.length_c   1.000
_cell.angle_alpha   90.00
_cell.angle_beta   90.00
_cell.angle_gamma   90.00
#
_symmetry.space_group_name_H-M   'P 1'
#
loop_
_entity.id
_entity.type
_entity.pdbx_description
1 polymer ?
#
loop_
_entity_poly.entity_id
_entity_poly.type
_entity_poly.pdbx_seq_one_letter_code
_entity_poly.pdbx_strand_id
1 'polypeptide(L)'
;MFYDDPTAELLPANGGYYDFADNSTVITAGMVESAPLTFAFTNLDNLPIEEKQRYVLPVRIVSADGMNILESARTVYFVFSKAALINVVAEMENNCAWPEWTADTEAVKDMETFTLEALVYANSFDRKISTIMGIEDTFLIRLGDDGRPTNQLQVAFAKKVSEEETSPARGKIPAEADSRYDLKLFVWHHIAVTFDRGTICVYIDGKLKDTVKASVSGTDGHAVIIDKINFAIPHSDETDGKERCFWIGHSYRLQSDGDLFYERRFDGMMGEVRLWNKALTAEEIASENHFYKIDPASDGLVAYWKFDDNTKGKTVKDYTGNGFDLKTEREVNWQSVALPEE
;
A
#
# COMPACT_ATOMS: atom_id res chain seq x y z
N MET A 1 14.89 29.97 5.43
CA MET A 1 13.92 28.92 5.47
C MET A 1 14.07 28.04 4.26
N PHE A 2 13.71 28.40 3.05
CA PHE A 2 14.11 27.61 1.87
C PHE A 2 15.61 27.66 1.56
N TYR A 3 16.30 28.62 2.09
CA TYR A 3 17.74 28.81 1.93
C TYR A 3 18.60 27.85 2.75
N ASP A 4 17.98 27.15 3.72
CA ASP A 4 18.66 26.13 4.54
C ASP A 4 18.44 24.71 4.02
N ASP A 5 17.70 24.53 2.91
CA ASP A 5 17.53 23.25 2.24
C ASP A 5 18.67 23.06 1.21
N PRO A 6 19.61 22.14 1.45
CA PRO A 6 20.74 21.92 0.57
C PRO A 6 20.37 21.33 -0.80
N THR A 7 19.12 20.85 -0.94
CA THR A 7 18.60 20.28 -2.18
C THR A 7 17.83 21.30 -3.01
N ALA A 8 17.55 22.51 -2.46
CA ALA A 8 16.79 23.53 -3.15
C ALA A 8 17.63 24.30 -4.17
N GLU A 9 17.21 24.29 -5.41
CA GLU A 9 17.81 25.03 -6.53
C GLU A 9 16.83 26.06 -7.09
N LEU A 10 17.35 27.08 -7.77
CA LEU A 10 16.45 28.01 -8.47
C LEU A 10 15.85 27.35 -9.70
N LEU A 11 14.55 27.56 -9.92
CA LEU A 11 13.89 27.08 -11.13
C LEU A 11 14.60 27.65 -12.38
N PRO A 12 15.06 26.81 -13.32
CA PRO A 12 15.85 27.26 -14.44
C PRO A 12 15.10 28.27 -15.32
N ALA A 13 15.67 29.45 -15.49
CA ALA A 13 15.05 30.55 -16.30
C ALA A 13 14.89 30.21 -17.78
N ASN A 14 15.71 29.29 -18.29
CA ASN A 14 15.77 28.96 -19.73
C ASN A 14 14.83 27.78 -20.11
N GLY A 15 14.13 27.17 -19.16
CA GLY A 15 13.35 25.96 -19.40
C GLY A 15 11.94 26.20 -19.90
N GLY A 16 11.49 27.46 -19.96
CA GLY A 16 10.10 27.77 -20.32
C GLY A 16 9.07 27.24 -19.31
N TYR A 17 9.46 27.15 -18.01
CA TYR A 17 8.63 26.59 -16.98
C TYR A 17 7.61 27.57 -16.38
N TYR A 18 7.74 28.85 -16.71
CA TYR A 18 6.81 29.91 -16.29
C TYR A 18 6.74 31.04 -17.30
N ASP A 19 5.62 31.72 -17.33
CA ASP A 19 5.38 32.90 -18.15
C ASP A 19 4.70 33.99 -17.30
N PHE A 20 5.23 35.22 -17.35
CA PHE A 20 4.65 36.40 -16.77
C PHE A 20 4.10 37.26 -17.90
N ALA A 21 2.79 37.23 -18.10
CA ALA A 21 2.12 38.10 -19.07
C ALA A 21 2.29 39.58 -18.71
N ASP A 22 2.13 39.91 -17.42
CA ASP A 22 2.26 41.26 -16.88
C ASP A 22 3.20 41.26 -15.67
N ASN A 23 4.11 42.22 -15.60
CA ASN A 23 5.07 42.39 -14.50
C ASN A 23 4.79 43.59 -13.61
N SER A 24 3.67 44.29 -13.85
CA SER A 24 3.26 45.47 -13.05
C SER A 24 1.74 45.56 -12.96
N THR A 25 1.26 46.16 -11.90
CA THR A 25 -0.15 46.49 -11.68
C THR A 25 -0.25 47.84 -10.96
N VAL A 26 -1.43 48.43 -10.95
CA VAL A 26 -1.69 49.75 -10.35
C VAL A 26 -2.79 49.63 -9.31
N ILE A 27 -2.58 50.21 -8.13
CA ILE A 27 -3.64 50.48 -7.16
C ILE A 27 -4.26 51.84 -7.54
N THR A 28 -5.49 51.81 -8.05
CA THR A 28 -6.19 53.01 -8.45
C THR A 28 -6.53 53.87 -7.22
N ALA A 29 -6.48 55.20 -7.37
CA ALA A 29 -6.79 56.12 -6.29
C ALA A 29 -8.17 55.82 -5.66
N GLY A 30 -8.19 55.67 -4.32
CA GLY A 30 -9.36 55.27 -3.55
C GLY A 30 -9.56 53.75 -3.39
N MET A 31 -8.73 52.92 -3.99
CA MET A 31 -8.74 51.45 -3.81
C MET A 31 -7.66 51.06 -2.81
N VAL A 32 -7.84 49.90 -2.18
CA VAL A 32 -6.88 49.33 -1.21
C VAL A 32 -6.10 48.16 -1.81
N GLU A 33 -6.48 47.69 -2.99
CA GLU A 33 -5.86 46.58 -3.71
C GLU A 33 -5.79 46.87 -5.22
N SER A 34 -4.86 46.23 -5.90
CA SER A 34 -4.73 46.25 -7.36
C SER A 34 -5.53 45.13 -7.99
N ALA A 35 -5.68 45.17 -9.32
CA ALA A 35 -5.97 43.95 -10.06
C ALA A 35 -4.89 42.90 -9.81
N PRO A 36 -5.23 41.57 -9.73
CA PRO A 36 -4.26 40.51 -9.55
C PRO A 36 -3.29 40.46 -10.74
N LEU A 37 -2.01 40.25 -10.44
CA LEU A 37 -1.04 39.84 -11.45
C LEU A 37 -1.15 38.35 -11.62
N THR A 38 -1.33 37.87 -12.86
CA THR A 38 -1.41 36.48 -13.21
C THR A 38 -0.12 36.03 -13.91
N PHE A 39 0.32 34.87 -13.60
CA PHE A 39 1.37 34.17 -14.31
C PHE A 39 1.02 32.68 -14.41
N ALA A 40 1.56 32.02 -15.43
CA ALA A 40 1.29 30.60 -15.66
C ALA A 40 2.56 29.80 -15.45
N PHE A 41 2.40 28.61 -14.90
CA PHE A 41 3.42 27.57 -14.96
C PHE A 41 3.14 26.69 -16.17
N THR A 42 4.19 26.42 -16.95
CA THR A 42 4.12 25.68 -18.20
C THR A 42 5.23 24.64 -18.22
N ASN A 43 5.04 23.59 -19.02
CA ASN A 43 6.08 22.60 -19.29
C ASN A 43 6.71 21.91 -18.04
N LEU A 44 5.99 21.90 -16.91
CA LEU A 44 6.48 21.32 -15.67
C LEU A 44 6.76 19.80 -15.76
N ASP A 45 6.02 19.10 -16.61
CA ASP A 45 6.23 17.66 -16.85
C ASP A 45 7.63 17.32 -17.40
N ASN A 46 8.31 18.32 -17.99
CA ASN A 46 9.66 18.19 -18.49
C ASN A 46 10.72 18.79 -17.56
N LEU A 47 10.32 19.23 -16.37
CA LEU A 47 11.27 19.71 -15.38
C LEU A 47 12.07 18.53 -14.84
N PRO A 48 13.42 18.51 -14.99
CA PRO A 48 14.24 17.39 -14.54
C PRO A 48 14.43 17.44 -13.02
N ILE A 49 13.41 16.99 -12.29
CA ILE A 49 13.44 16.90 -10.82
C ILE A 49 13.90 15.49 -10.44
N GLU A 50 15.04 15.40 -9.80
CA GLU A 50 15.52 14.18 -9.18
C GLU A 50 14.81 13.94 -7.84
N GLU A 51 14.92 12.72 -7.33
CA GLU A 51 14.36 12.39 -6.02
C GLU A 51 15.03 13.25 -4.94
N LYS A 52 14.21 13.85 -4.08
CA LYS A 52 14.64 14.81 -3.02
C LYS A 52 15.13 16.18 -3.50
N GLN A 53 15.19 16.42 -4.80
CA GLN A 53 15.50 17.72 -5.36
C GLN A 53 14.27 18.63 -5.31
N ARG A 54 14.47 19.92 -5.06
CA ARG A 54 13.45 20.97 -5.09
C ARG A 54 13.91 22.13 -5.93
N TYR A 55 13.03 22.57 -6.81
CA TYR A 55 13.21 23.84 -7.48
C TYR A 55 12.35 24.92 -6.82
N VAL A 56 12.88 26.12 -6.72
CA VAL A 56 12.22 27.26 -6.09
C VAL A 56 12.19 28.43 -7.07
N LEU A 57 11.00 29.00 -7.29
CA LEU A 57 10.82 30.26 -7.99
C LEU A 57 10.44 31.34 -6.98
N PRO A 58 11.36 32.26 -6.60
CA PRO A 58 11.02 33.43 -5.80
C PRO A 58 10.41 34.51 -6.69
N VAL A 59 9.21 34.94 -6.39
CA VAL A 59 8.53 36.09 -7.04
C VAL A 59 8.48 37.20 -6.06
N ARG A 60 9.06 38.37 -6.44
CA ARG A 60 9.29 39.48 -5.51
C ARG A 60 8.80 40.80 -6.06
N ILE A 61 8.16 41.61 -5.21
CA ILE A 61 7.90 43.03 -5.50
C ILE A 61 9.23 43.78 -5.50
N VAL A 62 9.62 44.39 -6.61
CA VAL A 62 10.90 45.11 -6.77
C VAL A 62 10.77 46.57 -6.43
N SER A 63 9.66 47.20 -6.78
CA SER A 63 9.38 48.60 -6.50
C SER A 63 7.88 48.86 -6.35
N ALA A 64 7.52 49.89 -5.59
CA ALA A 64 6.17 50.37 -5.48
C ALA A 64 6.22 51.91 -5.31
N ASP A 65 5.75 52.63 -6.33
CA ASP A 65 5.81 54.08 -6.34
C ASP A 65 4.92 54.68 -5.24
N GLY A 66 5.52 55.51 -4.38
CA GLY A 66 4.84 56.17 -3.31
C GLY A 66 4.43 55.36 -2.10
N MET A 67 4.84 54.08 -2.02
CA MET A 67 4.53 53.20 -0.92
C MET A 67 5.75 52.48 -0.37
N ASN A 68 5.73 52.18 0.93
CA ASN A 68 6.75 51.33 1.55
C ASN A 68 6.39 49.85 1.32
N ILE A 69 7.36 49.07 0.89
CA ILE A 69 7.23 47.60 0.77
C ILE A 69 7.57 46.98 2.10
N LEU A 70 6.68 46.11 2.61
CA LEU A 70 6.95 45.32 3.80
C LEU A 70 7.87 44.17 3.43
N GLU A 71 9.12 44.21 3.88
CA GLU A 71 10.18 43.22 3.52
C GLU A 71 9.79 41.79 3.86
N SER A 72 9.09 41.56 4.98
CA SER A 72 8.66 40.22 5.41
C SER A 72 7.56 39.59 4.51
N ALA A 73 6.83 40.40 3.72
CA ALA A 73 5.79 39.95 2.82
C ALA A 73 6.10 40.23 1.33
N ARG A 74 7.31 40.65 1.04
CA ARG A 74 7.76 41.11 -0.27
C ARG A 74 7.94 39.98 -1.29
N THR A 75 8.22 38.77 -0.83
CA THR A 75 8.59 37.61 -1.68
C THR A 75 7.65 36.45 -1.41
N VAL A 76 7.11 35.90 -2.50
CA VAL A 76 6.39 34.62 -2.48
C VAL A 76 7.29 33.57 -3.13
N TYR A 77 7.37 32.40 -2.52
CA TYR A 77 8.16 31.28 -3.02
C TYR A 77 7.24 30.21 -3.54
N PHE A 78 7.41 29.82 -4.81
CA PHE A 78 6.78 28.65 -5.40
C PHE A 78 7.80 27.52 -5.39
N VAL A 79 7.44 26.43 -4.76
CA VAL A 79 8.34 25.26 -4.59
C VAL A 79 7.81 24.11 -5.43
N PHE A 80 8.68 23.51 -6.21
CA PHE A 80 8.40 22.36 -7.08
C PHE A 80 9.20 21.18 -6.57
N SER A 81 8.54 20.06 -6.36
CA SER A 81 9.13 18.78 -6.03
C SER A 81 8.57 17.71 -6.94
N LYS A 82 9.22 16.56 -6.99
CA LYS A 82 8.68 15.40 -7.71
C LYS A 82 7.30 15.09 -7.13
N ALA A 83 6.32 14.86 -8.00
CA ALA A 83 4.98 14.52 -7.54
C ALA A 83 5.02 13.14 -6.84
N ALA A 84 4.39 13.05 -5.70
CA ALA A 84 4.19 11.78 -5.05
C ALA A 84 3.36 10.84 -5.96
N LEU A 85 3.74 9.57 -6.00
CA LEU A 85 3.01 8.56 -6.77
C LEU A 85 1.73 8.14 -6.06
N ILE A 86 1.74 8.17 -4.70
CA ILE A 86 0.59 7.88 -3.86
C ILE A 86 0.36 9.08 -2.93
N ASN A 87 -0.86 9.62 -2.93
CA ASN A 87 -1.24 10.76 -2.10
C ASN A 87 -2.27 10.41 -1.02
N VAL A 88 -2.88 9.24 -1.11
CA VAL A 88 -3.93 8.78 -0.19
C VAL A 88 -3.77 7.29 0.02
N VAL A 89 -4.01 6.84 1.24
CA VAL A 89 -4.04 5.43 1.66
C VAL A 89 -5.18 5.20 2.64
N ALA A 90 -5.53 3.94 2.89
CA ALA A 90 -6.53 3.60 3.90
C ALA A 90 -5.89 3.30 5.25
N GLU A 91 -6.49 3.86 6.33
CA GLU A 91 -6.26 3.46 7.72
C GLU A 91 -7.04 2.18 8.02
N MET A 92 -6.35 1.16 8.52
CA MET A 92 -6.92 -0.17 8.75
C MET A 92 -7.08 -0.53 10.23
N GLU A 93 -6.68 0.32 11.18
CA GLU A 93 -6.68 0.01 12.62
C GLU A 93 -8.01 -0.57 13.12
N ASN A 94 -9.12 0.00 12.70
CA ASN A 94 -10.46 -0.41 13.09
C ASN A 94 -11.30 -0.91 11.92
N ASN A 95 -10.66 -1.35 10.85
CA ASN A 95 -11.33 -1.80 9.63
C ASN A 95 -10.71 -3.09 9.10
N CYS A 96 -11.39 -3.70 8.16
CA CYS A 96 -10.90 -4.80 7.34
C CYS A 96 -11.68 -4.81 6.04
N ALA A 97 -11.13 -5.48 5.04
CA ALA A 97 -11.74 -5.54 3.72
C ALA A 97 -11.73 -6.98 3.18
N TRP A 98 -12.65 -7.28 2.25
CA TRP A 98 -12.73 -8.56 1.57
C TRP A 98 -13.35 -8.40 0.18
N PRO A 99 -12.90 -9.20 -0.81
CA PRO A 99 -13.58 -9.31 -2.10
C PRO A 99 -14.83 -10.19 -1.97
N GLU A 100 -15.87 -9.89 -2.74
CA GLU A 100 -17.07 -10.71 -2.78
C GLU A 100 -16.89 -11.92 -3.72
N TRP A 101 -15.82 -12.68 -3.53
CA TRP A 101 -15.58 -13.90 -4.29
C TRP A 101 -16.57 -15.00 -3.90
N THR A 102 -16.88 -15.84 -4.86
CA THR A 102 -17.73 -17.04 -4.67
C THR A 102 -16.93 -18.29 -5.00
N ALA A 103 -17.48 -19.47 -4.67
CA ALA A 103 -16.87 -20.74 -5.03
C ALA A 103 -16.69 -20.93 -6.57
N ASP A 104 -17.39 -20.14 -7.37
CA ASP A 104 -17.35 -20.14 -8.83
C ASP A 104 -16.43 -19.03 -9.41
N THR A 105 -15.71 -18.31 -8.57
CA THR A 105 -14.76 -17.28 -9.04
C THR A 105 -13.49 -17.94 -9.58
N GLU A 106 -13.52 -18.37 -10.83
CA GLU A 106 -12.46 -19.15 -11.48
C GLU A 106 -11.08 -18.46 -11.45
N ALA A 107 -11.04 -17.12 -11.49
CA ALA A 107 -9.77 -16.36 -11.50
C ALA A 107 -8.90 -16.58 -10.27
N VAL A 108 -9.47 -17.03 -9.16
CA VAL A 108 -8.77 -17.20 -7.86
C VAL A 108 -8.93 -18.61 -7.29
N LYS A 109 -9.49 -19.51 -8.09
CA LYS A 109 -9.73 -20.90 -7.71
C LYS A 109 -8.52 -21.76 -8.04
N ASP A 110 -8.08 -22.56 -7.08
CA ASP A 110 -7.01 -23.53 -7.28
C ASP A 110 -5.77 -22.96 -7.99
N MET A 111 -5.30 -21.79 -7.57
CA MET A 111 -4.17 -21.10 -8.18
C MET A 111 -2.87 -21.88 -7.96
N GLU A 112 -2.25 -22.34 -9.05
CA GLU A 112 -0.94 -22.98 -9.02
C GLU A 112 0.22 -21.97 -8.96
N THR A 113 -0.02 -20.77 -9.48
CA THR A 113 0.92 -19.64 -9.46
C THR A 113 0.20 -18.38 -9.06
N PHE A 114 0.81 -17.60 -8.19
CA PHE A 114 0.32 -16.27 -7.83
C PHE A 114 1.39 -15.42 -7.16
N THR A 115 1.12 -14.12 -7.08
CA THR A 115 1.82 -13.19 -6.20
C THR A 115 0.79 -12.36 -5.43
N LEU A 116 1.00 -12.23 -4.13
CA LEU A 116 0.30 -11.29 -3.26
C LEU A 116 1.27 -10.18 -2.85
N GLU A 117 0.85 -8.92 -3.00
CA GLU A 117 1.66 -7.76 -2.63
C GLU A 117 0.84 -6.70 -1.90
N ALA A 118 1.49 -5.95 -1.03
CA ALA A 118 0.94 -4.76 -0.40
C ALA A 118 2.02 -3.80 0.06
N LEU A 119 1.71 -2.50 0.07
CA LEU A 119 2.38 -1.52 0.92
C LEU A 119 1.70 -1.50 2.28
N VAL A 120 2.48 -1.56 3.35
CA VAL A 120 2.01 -1.56 4.72
C VAL A 120 2.83 -0.61 5.59
N TYR A 121 2.16 0.06 6.51
CA TYR A 121 2.75 0.96 7.50
C TYR A 121 2.15 0.63 8.86
N ALA A 122 2.93 0.04 9.76
CA ALA A 122 2.44 -0.40 11.05
C ALA A 122 2.51 0.74 12.09
N ASN A 123 1.39 0.99 12.76
CA ASN A 123 1.29 1.93 13.88
C ASN A 123 1.70 1.28 15.21
N SER A 124 1.40 -0.01 15.37
CA SER A 124 1.80 -0.77 16.56
C SER A 124 2.10 -2.24 16.24
N PHE A 125 2.80 -2.89 17.18
CA PHE A 125 3.01 -4.34 17.20
C PHE A 125 2.50 -4.95 18.53
N ASP A 126 1.48 -4.34 19.12
CA ASP A 126 0.95 -4.75 20.42
C ASP A 126 0.13 -6.04 20.38
N ARG A 127 -0.31 -6.42 19.17
CA ARG A 127 -1.08 -7.64 18.95
C ARG A 127 -0.17 -8.83 18.71
N LYS A 128 -0.52 -9.96 19.32
CA LYS A 128 0.19 -11.22 19.13
C LYS A 128 0.27 -11.65 17.65
N ILE A 129 -0.81 -11.37 16.91
CA ILE A 129 -0.92 -11.61 15.47
C ILE A 129 -1.61 -10.40 14.85
N SER A 130 -1.05 -9.85 13.77
CA SER A 130 -1.68 -8.84 12.94
C SER A 130 -1.71 -9.33 11.49
N THR A 131 -2.89 -9.44 10.90
CA THR A 131 -3.02 -9.99 9.55
C THR A 131 -2.89 -8.91 8.50
N ILE A 132 -2.05 -9.15 7.50
CA ILE A 132 -1.95 -8.29 6.32
C ILE A 132 -3.02 -8.72 5.31
N MET A 133 -2.96 -9.97 4.81
CA MET A 133 -3.97 -10.49 3.88
C MET A 133 -3.91 -12.01 3.76
N GLY A 134 -4.99 -12.60 3.27
CA GLY A 134 -5.09 -14.02 2.94
C GLY A 134 -6.21 -14.73 3.68
N ILE A 135 -6.10 -16.06 3.77
CA ILE A 135 -7.10 -16.96 4.37
C ILE A 135 -6.45 -17.76 5.48
N GLU A 136 -6.98 -17.65 6.70
CA GLU A 136 -6.52 -18.46 7.85
C GLU A 136 -6.69 -19.96 7.57
N ASP A 137 -5.72 -20.74 7.96
CA ASP A 137 -5.66 -22.20 7.72
C ASP A 137 -5.65 -22.58 6.22
N THR A 138 -5.25 -21.68 5.35
CA THR A 138 -5.07 -21.91 3.91
C THR A 138 -3.77 -21.26 3.43
N PHE A 139 -3.75 -19.92 3.28
CA PHE A 139 -2.57 -19.13 2.94
C PHE A 139 -2.74 -17.71 3.50
N LEU A 140 -1.87 -17.32 4.42
CA LEU A 140 -2.00 -16.08 5.17
C LEU A 140 -0.67 -15.36 5.31
N ILE A 141 -0.64 -14.08 5.02
CA ILE A 141 0.46 -13.16 5.28
C ILE A 141 0.10 -12.35 6.52
N ARG A 142 0.95 -12.39 7.56
CA ARG A 142 0.68 -11.78 8.86
C ARG A 142 1.95 -11.31 9.55
N LEU A 143 1.81 -10.55 10.61
CA LEU A 143 2.86 -10.23 11.57
C LEU A 143 2.64 -11.02 12.86
N GLY A 144 3.72 -11.50 13.43
CA GLY A 144 3.71 -12.22 14.70
C GLY A 144 3.07 -13.60 14.67
N ASP A 145 3.24 -14.30 15.78
CA ASP A 145 2.62 -15.61 16.07
C ASP A 145 2.81 -15.94 17.55
N ASP A 146 2.25 -17.07 17.99
CA ASP A 146 2.49 -17.58 19.34
C ASP A 146 3.98 -17.88 19.55
N GLY A 147 4.58 -17.19 20.53
CA GLY A 147 6.00 -17.34 20.82
C GLY A 147 6.96 -16.76 19.78
N ARG A 148 6.49 -15.88 18.88
CA ARG A 148 7.31 -15.18 17.89
C ARG A 148 7.28 -13.67 18.11
N PRO A 149 8.28 -12.91 17.60
CA PRO A 149 8.23 -11.45 17.62
C PRO A 149 6.98 -10.91 16.92
N THR A 150 6.31 -9.96 17.52
CA THR A 150 5.04 -9.41 17.02
C THR A 150 5.21 -8.52 15.78
N ASN A 151 6.45 -8.09 15.49
CA ASN A 151 6.83 -7.33 14.29
C ASN A 151 7.37 -8.21 13.15
N GLN A 152 7.51 -9.53 13.38
CA GLN A 152 8.04 -10.44 12.39
C GLN A 152 7.00 -10.78 11.33
N LEU A 153 7.29 -10.50 10.06
CA LEU A 153 6.50 -10.99 8.94
C LEU A 153 6.51 -12.52 8.91
N GLN A 154 5.35 -13.12 8.72
CA GLN A 154 5.20 -14.55 8.60
C GLN A 154 4.21 -14.90 7.50
N VAL A 155 4.57 -15.88 6.68
CA VAL A 155 3.66 -16.55 5.74
C VAL A 155 3.25 -17.88 6.35
N ALA A 156 1.97 -18.05 6.65
CA ALA A 156 1.40 -19.30 7.15
C ALA A 156 0.62 -19.98 6.04
N PHE A 157 0.77 -21.29 5.92
CA PHE A 157 0.05 -22.09 4.95
C PHE A 157 -0.38 -23.42 5.59
N ALA A 158 -1.47 -24.00 5.08
CA ALA A 158 -2.02 -25.20 5.65
C ALA A 158 -2.73 -26.07 4.60
N LYS A 159 -2.80 -27.37 4.87
CA LYS A 159 -3.53 -28.34 4.04
C LYS A 159 -4.12 -29.44 4.90
N LYS A 160 -5.37 -29.78 4.69
CA LYS A 160 -5.93 -31.03 5.18
C LYS A 160 -5.25 -32.18 4.46
N VAL A 161 -4.62 -33.08 5.19
CA VAL A 161 -3.90 -34.25 4.63
C VAL A 161 -4.73 -35.52 4.73
N SER A 162 -5.84 -35.52 5.49
CA SER A 162 -6.87 -36.54 5.47
C SER A 162 -8.26 -35.96 5.77
N GLU A 163 -9.31 -36.62 5.34
CA GLU A 163 -10.71 -36.23 5.62
C GLU A 163 -11.10 -36.42 7.10
N GLU A 164 -10.37 -37.26 7.82
CA GLU A 164 -10.63 -37.55 9.23
C GLU A 164 -10.04 -36.48 10.17
N GLU A 165 -9.16 -35.61 9.66
CA GLU A 165 -8.54 -34.57 10.47
C GLU A 165 -9.48 -33.42 10.76
N THR A 166 -9.56 -33.04 12.02
CA THR A 166 -10.34 -31.85 12.47
C THR A 166 -9.61 -30.53 12.23
N SER A 167 -8.29 -30.58 12.06
CA SER A 167 -7.45 -29.40 11.84
C SER A 167 -6.43 -29.67 10.74
N PRO A 168 -6.13 -28.72 9.84
CA PRO A 168 -5.13 -28.92 8.81
C PRO A 168 -3.71 -28.96 9.38
N ALA A 169 -2.84 -29.71 8.72
CA ALA A 169 -1.40 -29.60 8.94
C ALA A 169 -0.88 -28.24 8.46
N ARG A 170 0.02 -27.60 9.20
CA ARG A 170 0.45 -26.22 9.00
C ARG A 170 1.96 -26.11 8.76
N GLY A 171 2.33 -25.17 7.90
CA GLY A 171 3.69 -24.70 7.70
C GLY A 171 3.79 -23.19 7.86
N LYS A 172 4.98 -22.67 8.12
CA LYS A 172 5.24 -21.26 8.38
C LYS A 172 6.60 -20.82 7.82
N ILE A 173 6.70 -19.60 7.33
CA ILE A 173 7.94 -18.97 6.86
C ILE A 173 8.04 -17.57 7.48
N PRO A 174 9.07 -17.27 8.28
CA PRO A 174 10.02 -18.20 8.83
C PRO A 174 9.36 -19.13 9.86
N ALA A 175 9.88 -20.33 10.02
CA ALA A 175 9.38 -21.29 11.02
C ALA A 175 9.73 -20.87 12.45
N GLU A 176 10.85 -20.15 12.62
CA GLU A 176 11.39 -19.68 13.88
C GLU A 176 11.53 -18.14 13.88
N ALA A 177 11.94 -17.57 15.02
CA ALA A 177 12.27 -16.15 15.09
C ALA A 177 13.47 -15.83 14.17
N ASP A 178 13.29 -14.84 13.29
CA ASP A 178 14.31 -14.44 12.31
C ASP A 178 14.19 -12.95 12.02
N SER A 179 15.15 -12.17 12.51
CA SER A 179 15.16 -10.71 12.40
C SER A 179 15.24 -10.18 10.95
N ARG A 180 15.55 -11.03 9.97
CA ARG A 180 15.49 -10.65 8.55
C ARG A 180 14.06 -10.31 8.09
N TYR A 181 13.07 -10.77 8.85
CA TYR A 181 11.64 -10.58 8.61
C TYR A 181 11.00 -9.48 9.47
N ASP A 182 11.79 -8.83 10.33
CA ASP A 182 11.26 -7.79 11.22
C ASP A 182 10.92 -6.54 10.43
N LEU A 183 9.67 -6.07 10.58
CA LEU A 183 9.24 -4.77 10.12
C LEU A 183 9.48 -3.71 11.19
N LYS A 184 9.47 -2.45 10.77
CA LYS A 184 9.65 -1.30 11.67
C LYS A 184 8.34 -0.54 11.81
N LEU A 185 8.10 0.02 13.01
CA LEU A 185 7.01 0.97 13.22
C LEU A 185 7.26 2.25 12.44
N PHE A 186 6.18 2.82 11.95
CA PHE A 186 6.18 4.13 11.29
C PHE A 186 7.09 4.20 10.06
N VAL A 187 7.20 3.08 9.36
CA VAL A 187 7.95 2.94 8.10
C VAL A 187 7.09 2.18 7.11
N TRP A 188 7.01 2.68 5.88
CA TRP A 188 6.40 1.95 4.78
C TRP A 188 7.28 0.78 4.37
N HIS A 189 6.67 -0.39 4.28
CA HIS A 189 7.29 -1.60 3.78
C HIS A 189 6.49 -2.16 2.60
N HIS A 190 7.15 -2.50 1.52
CA HIS A 190 6.56 -3.31 0.47
C HIS A 190 6.77 -4.79 0.80
N ILE A 191 5.68 -5.53 0.83
CA ILE A 191 5.67 -6.98 1.06
C ILE A 191 5.19 -7.65 -0.22
N ALA A 192 5.96 -8.62 -0.72
CA ALA A 192 5.52 -9.50 -1.80
C ALA A 192 5.80 -10.95 -1.45
N VAL A 193 4.82 -11.80 -1.73
CA VAL A 193 4.91 -13.25 -1.55
C VAL A 193 4.50 -13.91 -2.85
N THR A 194 5.44 -14.60 -3.48
CA THR A 194 5.18 -15.37 -4.70
C THR A 194 4.99 -16.85 -4.37
N PHE A 195 4.14 -17.49 -5.13
CA PHE A 195 3.88 -18.91 -5.08
C PHE A 195 3.96 -19.50 -6.50
N ASP A 196 4.78 -20.53 -6.67
CA ASP A 196 4.87 -21.30 -7.92
C ASP A 196 4.90 -22.81 -7.60
N ARG A 197 3.76 -23.46 -7.80
CA ARG A 197 3.58 -24.92 -7.62
C ARG A 197 4.29 -25.45 -6.39
N GLY A 198 3.99 -24.81 -5.24
CA GLY A 198 4.57 -25.20 -3.95
C GLY A 198 5.94 -24.59 -3.65
N THR A 199 6.46 -23.68 -4.45
CA THR A 199 7.62 -22.87 -4.08
C THR A 199 7.14 -21.49 -3.65
N ILE A 200 7.49 -21.06 -2.44
CA ILE A 200 7.17 -19.74 -1.90
C ILE A 200 8.45 -18.92 -1.82
N CYS A 201 8.44 -17.70 -2.40
CA CYS A 201 9.47 -16.71 -2.16
C CYS A 201 8.85 -15.53 -1.39
N VAL A 202 9.56 -15.02 -0.39
CA VAL A 202 9.13 -13.91 0.45
C VAL A 202 10.06 -12.74 0.24
N TYR A 203 9.49 -11.57 -0.08
CA TYR A 203 10.23 -10.33 -0.30
C TYR A 203 9.76 -9.26 0.68
N ILE A 204 10.70 -8.48 1.20
CA ILE A 204 10.45 -7.25 1.94
C ILE A 204 11.30 -6.16 1.30
N ASP A 205 10.67 -5.07 0.88
CA ASP A 205 11.30 -3.93 0.21
C ASP A 205 12.14 -4.38 -1.01
N GLY A 206 11.55 -5.22 -1.86
CA GLY A 206 12.16 -5.77 -3.06
C GLY A 206 13.27 -6.79 -2.82
N LYS A 207 13.61 -7.08 -1.56
CA LYS A 207 14.71 -8.00 -1.21
C LYS A 207 14.18 -9.38 -0.83
N LEU A 208 14.62 -10.39 -1.56
CA LEU A 208 14.34 -11.78 -1.24
C LEU A 208 14.85 -12.14 0.16
N LYS A 209 13.98 -12.69 0.98
CA LYS A 209 14.29 -13.19 2.33
C LYS A 209 14.54 -14.68 2.32
N ASP A 210 13.64 -15.46 1.70
CA ASP A 210 13.76 -16.90 1.59
C ASP A 210 13.03 -17.45 0.36
N THR A 211 13.44 -18.66 -0.06
CA THR A 211 12.76 -19.51 -1.02
C THR A 211 12.53 -20.88 -0.34
N VAL A 212 11.28 -21.23 -0.12
CA VAL A 212 10.90 -22.41 0.67
C VAL A 212 9.86 -23.26 -0.07
N LYS A 213 9.90 -24.58 0.10
CA LYS A 213 8.83 -25.46 -0.35
C LYS A 213 7.65 -25.43 0.61
N ALA A 214 6.46 -25.15 0.09
CA ALA A 214 5.19 -25.23 0.82
C ALA A 214 4.87 -26.70 1.10
N SER A 215 5.40 -27.25 2.17
CA SER A 215 5.14 -28.63 2.57
C SER A 215 4.66 -28.71 4.00
N VAL A 216 3.79 -29.67 4.26
CA VAL A 216 3.27 -30.01 5.59
C VAL A 216 3.49 -31.49 5.87
N SER A 217 3.46 -31.89 7.14
CA SER A 217 3.57 -33.30 7.50
C SER A 217 2.29 -34.07 7.18
N GLY A 218 2.38 -35.12 6.41
CA GLY A 218 1.29 -36.06 6.20
C GLY A 218 1.05 -36.98 7.39
N THR A 219 -0.06 -37.72 7.39
CA THR A 219 -0.45 -38.66 8.44
C THR A 219 0.54 -39.84 8.58
N ASP A 220 1.25 -40.18 7.51
CA ASP A 220 2.29 -41.18 7.44
C ASP A 220 3.70 -40.67 7.77
N GLY A 221 3.81 -39.36 8.14
CA GLY A 221 5.07 -38.69 8.44
C GLY A 221 5.85 -38.22 7.21
N HIS A 222 5.35 -38.46 5.99
CA HIS A 222 5.97 -37.94 4.78
C HIS A 222 5.53 -36.49 4.51
N ALA A 223 6.38 -35.73 3.81
CA ALA A 223 6.03 -34.38 3.41
C ALA A 223 4.98 -34.38 2.29
N VAL A 224 3.91 -33.61 2.49
CA VAL A 224 2.87 -33.34 1.48
C VAL A 224 3.08 -31.94 0.95
N ILE A 225 3.31 -31.82 -0.35
CA ILE A 225 3.46 -30.52 -1.03
C ILE A 225 2.08 -29.89 -1.22
N ILE A 226 2.01 -28.59 -0.97
CA ILE A 226 0.88 -27.75 -1.34
C ILE A 226 1.23 -27.14 -2.68
N ASP A 227 0.64 -27.63 -3.75
CA ASP A 227 0.95 -27.26 -5.13
C ASP A 227 0.00 -26.20 -5.72
N LYS A 228 -1.10 -25.94 -5.04
CA LYS A 228 -2.11 -24.93 -5.40
C LYS A 228 -2.85 -24.41 -4.18
N ILE A 229 -3.36 -23.22 -4.29
CA ILE A 229 -4.15 -22.53 -3.24
C ILE A 229 -5.49 -22.10 -3.84
N ASN A 230 -6.57 -22.37 -3.12
CA ASN A 230 -7.90 -21.89 -3.48
C ASN A 230 -8.25 -20.63 -2.64
N PHE A 231 -8.39 -19.49 -3.30
CA PHE A 231 -8.88 -18.26 -2.68
C PHE A 231 -10.37 -18.03 -2.95
N ALA A 232 -11.02 -18.83 -3.81
CA ALA A 232 -12.45 -18.73 -4.15
C ALA A 232 -13.35 -19.24 -3.00
N ILE A 233 -13.16 -18.73 -1.80
CA ILE A 233 -13.94 -19.06 -0.61
C ILE A 233 -14.84 -17.86 -0.32
N PRO A 234 -16.19 -18.03 -0.40
CA PRO A 234 -17.11 -16.93 -0.19
C PRO A 234 -17.04 -16.40 1.23
N HIS A 235 -17.18 -15.09 1.35
CA HIS A 235 -17.48 -14.44 2.61
C HIS A 235 -18.89 -14.84 3.02
N SER A 236 -19.08 -15.26 4.26
CA SER A 236 -20.40 -15.57 4.82
C SER A 236 -20.69 -14.66 6.01
N ASP A 237 -21.95 -14.30 6.19
CA ASP A 237 -22.40 -13.59 7.40
C ASP A 237 -22.64 -14.56 8.58
N GLU A 238 -22.30 -15.83 8.40
CA GLU A 238 -22.49 -16.85 9.43
C GLU A 238 -21.61 -16.59 10.65
N THR A 239 -22.21 -16.73 11.80
CA THR A 239 -21.74 -16.20 13.06
C THR A 239 -21.09 -17.24 13.97
N ASP A 240 -20.71 -18.41 13.47
CA ASP A 240 -19.97 -19.40 14.25
C ASP A 240 -18.51 -19.00 14.55
N GLY A 241 -18.19 -17.77 14.14
CA GLY A 241 -17.03 -17.05 14.62
C GLY A 241 -15.72 -17.36 13.91
N LYS A 242 -15.68 -18.13 12.81
CA LYS A 242 -14.42 -18.45 12.13
C LYS A 242 -14.54 -18.44 10.62
N GLU A 243 -15.02 -17.35 10.11
CA GLU A 243 -15.15 -17.15 8.68
C GLU A 243 -13.78 -17.10 8.00
N ARG A 244 -13.45 -18.14 7.24
CA ARG A 244 -12.17 -18.30 6.55
C ARG A 244 -12.30 -17.99 5.07
N CYS A 245 -12.60 -16.75 4.74
CA CYS A 245 -12.51 -16.20 3.39
C CYS A 245 -11.25 -15.36 3.23
N PHE A 246 -11.02 -14.78 2.06
CA PHE A 246 -9.91 -13.87 1.84
C PHE A 246 -10.17 -12.55 2.54
N TRP A 247 -9.29 -12.18 3.45
CA TRP A 247 -9.33 -10.95 4.20
C TRP A 247 -8.11 -10.07 3.91
N ILE A 248 -8.30 -8.76 4.01
CA ILE A 248 -7.24 -7.75 4.05
C ILE A 248 -7.39 -7.01 5.38
N GLY A 249 -6.30 -6.94 6.15
CA GLY A 249 -6.29 -6.33 7.48
C GLY A 249 -6.92 -7.18 8.58
N HIS A 250 -7.34 -8.42 8.28
CA HIS A 250 -7.92 -9.36 9.24
C HIS A 250 -7.78 -10.80 8.76
N SER A 251 -8.01 -11.81 9.60
CA SER A 251 -7.90 -13.23 9.20
C SER A 251 -9.17 -14.04 9.36
N TYR A 252 -10.01 -13.70 10.32
CA TYR A 252 -11.36 -14.24 10.49
C TYR A 252 -12.13 -13.42 11.51
N ARG A 253 -13.44 -13.44 11.40
CA ARG A 253 -14.32 -12.80 12.36
C ARG A 253 -14.62 -13.77 13.47
N LEU A 254 -14.29 -13.41 14.72
CA LEU A 254 -14.84 -14.03 15.91
C LEU A 254 -15.95 -13.12 16.43
N GLN A 255 -17.16 -13.63 16.53
CA GLN A 255 -18.18 -13.00 17.34
C GLN A 255 -18.04 -13.46 18.80
N SER A 256 -17.57 -12.59 19.65
CA SER A 256 -17.88 -12.65 21.07
C SER A 256 -18.47 -11.30 21.45
N ASP A 257 -19.72 -11.32 21.90
CA ASP A 257 -20.40 -10.20 22.59
C ASP A 257 -20.54 -8.88 21.79
N GLY A 258 -20.63 -8.94 20.46
CA GLY A 258 -20.92 -7.80 19.62
C GLY A 258 -19.73 -6.92 19.25
N ASP A 259 -18.55 -7.16 19.78
CA ASP A 259 -17.32 -6.48 19.38
C ASP A 259 -16.53 -7.30 18.35
N LEU A 260 -16.04 -6.61 17.34
CA LEU A 260 -15.10 -7.17 16.37
C LEU A 260 -13.82 -7.56 17.09
N PHE A 261 -13.34 -8.77 16.82
CA PHE A 261 -12.20 -9.33 17.53
C PHE A 261 -10.90 -8.60 17.12
N TYR A 262 -10.35 -7.76 17.99
CA TYR A 262 -9.19 -6.91 17.73
C TYR A 262 -7.88 -7.68 17.56
N GLU A 263 -7.78 -8.90 18.09
CA GLU A 263 -6.49 -9.60 18.22
C GLU A 263 -5.80 -9.97 16.92
N ARG A 264 -6.48 -9.87 15.76
CA ARG A 264 -5.89 -10.24 14.48
C ARG A 264 -5.93 -9.14 13.43
N ARG A 265 -6.42 -7.98 13.80
CA ARG A 265 -6.45 -6.83 12.91
C ARG A 265 -5.07 -6.23 12.73
N PHE A 266 -4.82 -5.76 11.52
CA PHE A 266 -3.68 -4.93 11.24
C PHE A 266 -3.94 -3.52 11.81
N ASP A 267 -3.00 -3.02 12.59
CA ASP A 267 -3.01 -1.66 13.12
C ASP A 267 -2.03 -0.83 12.30
N GLY A 268 -2.56 -0.06 11.37
CA GLY A 268 -1.75 0.73 10.46
C GLY A 268 -2.45 1.10 9.16
N MET A 269 -1.68 1.57 8.21
CA MET A 269 -2.16 1.97 6.89
C MET A 269 -1.76 0.95 5.82
N MET A 270 -2.57 0.85 4.78
CA MET A 270 -2.33 -0.03 3.64
C MET A 270 -2.63 0.67 2.32
N GLY A 271 -1.88 0.29 1.30
CA GLY A 271 -2.09 0.68 -0.09
C GLY A 271 -1.50 -0.32 -1.06
N GLU A 272 -1.77 -0.16 -2.35
CA GLU A 272 -1.17 -0.94 -3.44
C GLU A 272 -1.30 -2.47 -3.25
N VAL A 273 -2.45 -2.92 -2.76
CA VAL A 273 -2.72 -4.34 -2.54
C VAL A 273 -3.05 -5.00 -3.88
N ARG A 274 -2.33 -6.07 -4.22
CA ARG A 274 -2.43 -6.71 -5.53
C ARG A 274 -2.44 -8.23 -5.43
N LEU A 275 -3.18 -8.85 -6.32
CA LEU A 275 -3.14 -10.28 -6.58
C LEU A 275 -2.83 -10.50 -8.06
N TRP A 276 -1.80 -11.29 -8.33
CA TRP A 276 -1.39 -11.73 -9.67
C TRP A 276 -1.64 -13.22 -9.83
N ASN A 277 -1.94 -13.68 -11.03
CA ASN A 277 -2.00 -15.10 -11.37
C ASN A 277 -0.66 -15.67 -11.87
N LYS A 278 0.43 -14.97 -11.59
CA LYS A 278 1.80 -15.38 -11.88
C LYS A 278 2.71 -15.15 -10.68
N ALA A 279 3.76 -15.95 -10.58
CA ALA A 279 4.85 -15.69 -9.64
C ALA A 279 5.77 -14.62 -10.25
N LEU A 280 5.73 -13.39 -9.74
CA LEU A 280 6.62 -12.33 -10.16
C LEU A 280 8.08 -12.67 -9.85
N THR A 281 8.98 -12.29 -10.75
CA THR A 281 10.42 -12.43 -10.54
C THR A 281 10.96 -11.37 -9.59
N ALA A 282 12.16 -11.59 -9.07
CA ALA A 282 12.84 -10.61 -8.23
C ALA A 282 13.07 -9.27 -8.97
N GLU A 283 13.36 -9.34 -10.27
CA GLU A 283 13.56 -8.17 -11.12
C GLU A 283 12.26 -7.39 -11.36
N GLU A 284 11.14 -8.08 -11.55
CA GLU A 284 9.82 -7.44 -11.66
C GLU A 284 9.47 -6.73 -10.36
N ILE A 285 9.63 -7.39 -9.20
CA ILE A 285 9.33 -6.81 -7.88
C ILE A 285 10.25 -5.64 -7.55
N ALA A 286 11.52 -5.69 -7.96
CA ALA A 286 12.49 -4.64 -7.70
C ALA A 286 12.53 -3.55 -8.79
N SER A 287 11.64 -3.60 -9.78
CA SER A 287 11.62 -2.62 -10.87
C SER A 287 11.20 -1.23 -10.38
N GLU A 288 11.62 -0.20 -11.11
CA GLU A 288 11.36 1.20 -10.75
C GLU A 288 9.87 1.46 -10.52
N ASN A 289 9.55 2.09 -9.42
CA ASN A 289 8.19 2.43 -8.99
C ASN A 289 7.24 1.26 -8.75
N HIS A 290 7.68 0.00 -8.86
CA HIS A 290 6.80 -1.16 -8.68
C HIS A 290 6.00 -1.13 -7.38
N PHE A 291 6.60 -0.67 -6.30
CA PHE A 291 5.93 -0.61 -4.98
C PHE A 291 4.77 0.38 -4.95
N TYR A 292 4.83 1.44 -5.78
CA TYR A 292 3.95 2.61 -5.69
C TYR A 292 3.02 2.76 -6.87
N LYS A 293 3.29 2.08 -7.99
CA LYS A 293 2.50 2.24 -9.21
C LYS A 293 2.70 1.07 -10.17
N ILE A 294 1.59 0.45 -10.56
CA ILE A 294 1.51 -0.55 -11.62
C ILE A 294 0.45 -0.13 -12.64
N ASP A 295 0.64 -0.49 -13.90
CA ASP A 295 -0.42 -0.37 -14.89
C ASP A 295 -1.55 -1.37 -14.54
N PRO A 296 -2.78 -0.91 -14.30
CA PRO A 296 -3.91 -1.80 -14.03
C PRO A 296 -4.21 -2.82 -15.13
N ALA A 297 -3.73 -2.58 -16.36
CA ALA A 297 -3.87 -3.49 -17.49
C ALA A 297 -2.71 -4.50 -17.60
N SER A 298 -1.80 -4.56 -16.61
CA SER A 298 -0.66 -5.49 -16.63
C SER A 298 -1.09 -6.94 -16.76
N ASP A 299 -0.41 -7.69 -17.61
CA ASP A 299 -0.68 -9.11 -17.81
C ASP A 299 -0.51 -9.92 -16.53
N GLY A 300 -1.51 -10.74 -16.22
CA GLY A 300 -1.55 -11.56 -15.02
C GLY A 300 -2.03 -10.84 -13.76
N LEU A 301 -2.36 -9.56 -13.82
CA LEU A 301 -2.94 -8.84 -12.67
C LEU A 301 -4.42 -9.19 -12.53
N VAL A 302 -4.78 -9.90 -11.45
CA VAL A 302 -6.14 -10.39 -11.20
C VAL A 302 -6.97 -9.36 -10.48
N ALA A 303 -6.40 -8.72 -9.45
CA ALA A 303 -7.04 -7.67 -8.68
C ALA A 303 -6.01 -6.64 -8.23
N TYR A 304 -6.43 -5.37 -8.22
CA TYR A 304 -5.59 -4.25 -7.81
C TYR A 304 -6.39 -3.23 -7.01
N TRP A 305 -6.18 -3.21 -5.73
CA TRP A 305 -6.80 -2.30 -4.78
C TRP A 305 -5.77 -1.27 -4.31
N LYS A 306 -5.83 -0.08 -4.87
CA LYS A 306 -4.88 0.99 -4.53
C LYS A 306 -5.08 1.52 -3.12
N PHE A 307 -6.33 1.45 -2.63
CA PHE A 307 -6.74 2.12 -1.39
C PHE A 307 -6.52 3.63 -1.45
N ASP A 308 -6.88 4.24 -2.58
CA ASP A 308 -6.71 5.68 -2.85
C ASP A 308 -8.02 6.37 -3.30
N ASP A 309 -9.16 5.70 -3.20
CA ASP A 309 -10.46 6.19 -3.69
C ASP A 309 -10.89 7.52 -3.06
N ASN A 310 -10.48 7.78 -1.81
CA ASN A 310 -10.78 9.00 -1.05
C ASN A 310 -12.28 9.37 -1.09
N THR A 311 -13.15 8.37 -1.09
CA THR A 311 -14.60 8.52 -1.15
C THR A 311 -15.24 8.05 0.15
N LYS A 312 -16.43 8.59 0.45
CA LYS A 312 -17.23 8.06 1.56
C LYS A 312 -17.85 6.73 1.15
N GLY A 313 -17.78 5.74 2.03
CA GLY A 313 -18.40 4.46 1.80
C GLY A 313 -17.63 3.27 2.37
N LYS A 314 -18.16 2.10 2.08
CA LYS A 314 -17.64 0.80 2.54
C LYS A 314 -17.15 -0.06 1.38
N THR A 315 -16.51 0.57 0.41
CA THR A 315 -15.96 -0.11 -0.78
C THR A 315 -14.59 0.44 -1.11
N VAL A 316 -13.74 -0.42 -1.65
CA VAL A 316 -12.46 -0.05 -2.27
C VAL A 316 -12.47 -0.60 -3.68
N LYS A 317 -12.15 0.25 -4.64
CA LYS A 317 -12.23 -0.06 -6.07
C LYS A 317 -11.16 -1.04 -6.50
N ASP A 318 -11.54 -2.02 -7.33
CA ASP A 318 -10.64 -2.81 -8.16
C ASP A 318 -10.31 -2.05 -9.45
N TYR A 319 -9.05 -1.71 -9.62
CA TYR A 319 -8.57 -0.93 -10.77
C TYR A 319 -8.32 -1.77 -12.03
N THR A 320 -8.32 -3.11 -11.94
CA THR A 320 -8.13 -3.99 -13.12
C THR A 320 -9.34 -4.00 -14.06
N GLY A 321 -10.51 -3.64 -13.54
CA GLY A 321 -11.77 -3.75 -14.28
C GLY A 321 -12.37 -5.17 -14.26
N ASN A 322 -11.81 -6.11 -13.51
CA ASN A 322 -12.34 -7.48 -13.36
C ASN A 322 -13.56 -7.54 -12.44
N GLY A 323 -13.86 -6.43 -11.73
CA GLY A 323 -15.06 -6.31 -10.90
C GLY A 323 -14.89 -6.90 -9.49
N PHE A 324 -13.67 -6.98 -8.99
CA PHE A 324 -13.35 -7.48 -7.66
C PHE A 324 -13.23 -6.36 -6.62
N ASP A 325 -14.16 -5.39 -6.65
CA ASP A 325 -14.22 -4.36 -5.63
C ASP A 325 -14.30 -4.98 -4.22
N LEU A 326 -13.58 -4.39 -3.26
CA LEU A 326 -13.66 -4.83 -1.88
C LEU A 326 -14.88 -4.23 -1.19
N LYS A 327 -15.46 -5.01 -0.28
CA LYS A 327 -16.28 -4.52 0.82
C LYS A 327 -15.41 -4.26 2.04
N THR A 328 -15.81 -3.32 2.86
CA THR A 328 -15.16 -3.03 4.14
C THR A 328 -16.16 -3.12 5.28
N GLU A 329 -15.68 -3.50 6.47
CA GLU A 329 -16.51 -3.61 7.66
C GLU A 329 -17.11 -2.26 8.07
N ARG A 330 -16.29 -1.20 7.99
CA ARG A 330 -16.66 0.18 8.31
C ARG A 330 -16.39 1.10 7.14
N GLU A 331 -16.90 2.32 7.20
CA GLU A 331 -16.50 3.38 6.29
C GLU A 331 -14.97 3.55 6.32
N VAL A 332 -14.36 3.66 5.15
CA VAL A 332 -12.91 3.74 5.02
C VAL A 332 -12.44 5.10 5.52
N ASN A 333 -11.47 5.08 6.42
CA ASN A 333 -10.77 6.27 6.88
C ASN A 333 -9.54 6.51 6.00
N TRP A 334 -9.57 7.58 5.22
CA TRP A 334 -8.51 7.93 4.28
C TRP A 334 -7.47 8.84 4.93
N GLN A 335 -6.20 8.52 4.72
CA GLN A 335 -5.07 9.29 5.22
C GLN A 335 -4.29 9.89 4.06
N SER A 336 -3.93 11.18 4.19
CA SER A 336 -3.05 11.85 3.23
C SER A 336 -1.60 11.46 3.48
N VAL A 337 -0.92 11.06 2.41
CA VAL A 337 0.50 10.68 2.42
C VAL A 337 1.21 11.30 1.22
N ALA A 338 2.52 11.16 1.14
CA ALA A 338 3.31 11.47 -0.05
C ALA A 338 4.35 10.34 -0.22
N LEU A 339 4.11 9.43 -1.17
CA LEU A 339 4.98 8.28 -1.38
C LEU A 339 5.51 8.24 -2.82
N PRO A 340 6.78 7.81 -3.01
CA PRO A 340 7.74 7.46 -1.94
C PRO A 340 8.02 8.62 -0.99
N GLU A 341 8.33 8.27 0.28
CA GLU A 341 8.78 9.28 1.25
C GLU A 341 10.12 9.88 0.81
N GLU A 342 10.28 11.20 0.95
CA GLU A 342 11.50 11.94 0.61
C GLU A 342 12.69 11.63 1.55
#